data_e86cc91b156039a9bd80597693d7f65f
#
_entry.id   e86cc91b156039a9bd80597693d7f65f
#
_cell.length_a   1.000
_cell.length_b   1.000
_cell.length_c   1.000
_cell.angle_alpha   90.00
_cell.angle_beta   90.00
_cell.angle_gamma   90.00
#
_symmetry.space_group_name_H-M   'P 1'
#
loop_
_entity.id
_entity.type
_entity.pdbx_description
1 polymer ?
#
loop_
_entity_poly.entity_id
_entity_poly.type
_entity_poly.pdbx_seq_one_letter_code
_entity_poly.pdbx_strand_id
1 'polypeptide(L)'
;MPPRIAVFTKNKVNPGYEAARVGAERAAERLAASVTHYVPERPDNVEEQIELVNRALGERPDAVLFVPVHETAVNDAIREFDAAGIPLFNMIARTTAGKRICFVGSDDRALGFNIACHLFQTICGRGEIAILEGTPASPTSRDRLAGFHDALARFPDIKVRMSLRGEYLRTVARQAYTEAADRPHAVDAVLCANDHMALWVLDALDALGAEKLPVIVGVNAVPEAIAAIETGRMLATAHFDTMAMSAIATEAAVRFLNGESVPSEIMLPVQIVDAENYARWNCPFDARPCPTWHEVVAR
;
A
#
# COMPACT_ATOMS: atom_id res chain seq x y z
N MET A 1 -6.96 -24.08 21.89
CA MET A 1 -6.45 -22.74 22.24
C MET A 1 -6.77 -21.82 21.07
N PRO A 2 -6.96 -20.52 21.29
CA PRO A 2 -7.17 -19.60 20.18
C PRO A 2 -5.97 -19.61 19.23
N PRO A 3 -6.18 -19.50 17.90
CA PRO A 3 -5.09 -19.42 16.93
C PRO A 3 -4.18 -18.21 17.21
N ARG A 4 -2.85 -18.43 17.13
CA ARG A 4 -1.83 -17.39 17.31
C ARG A 4 -1.23 -17.06 15.95
N ILE A 5 -1.42 -15.83 15.49
CA ILE A 5 -1.04 -15.40 14.15
C ILE A 5 0.08 -14.35 14.25
N ALA A 6 1.22 -14.61 13.60
CA ALA A 6 2.29 -13.64 13.45
C ALA A 6 2.01 -12.73 12.23
N VAL A 7 2.02 -11.42 12.41
CA VAL A 7 1.71 -10.44 11.37
C VAL A 7 2.93 -9.56 11.09
N PHE A 8 3.52 -9.74 9.92
CA PHE A 8 4.70 -8.99 9.47
C PHE A 8 4.28 -7.82 8.58
N THR A 9 4.67 -6.60 8.96
CA THR A 9 4.55 -5.40 8.12
C THR A 9 5.91 -4.73 7.96
N LYS A 10 6.04 -3.81 6.98
CA LYS A 10 7.35 -3.29 6.57
C LYS A 10 7.91 -2.19 7.48
N ASN A 11 7.03 -1.35 8.05
CA ASN A 11 7.45 -0.21 8.87
C ASN A 11 6.29 0.35 9.71
N LYS A 12 6.62 1.30 10.60
CA LYS A 12 5.67 2.02 11.46
C LYS A 12 5.28 3.40 10.93
N VAL A 13 5.98 3.88 9.90
CA VAL A 13 5.86 5.28 9.44
C VAL A 13 4.85 5.46 8.30
N ASN A 14 4.58 4.42 7.53
CA ASN A 14 3.58 4.48 6.46
C ASN A 14 2.19 4.11 7.02
N PRO A 15 1.21 5.03 7.00
CA PRO A 15 -0.14 4.80 7.54
C PRO A 15 -0.86 3.58 6.93
N GLY A 16 -0.53 3.19 5.69
CA GLY A 16 -1.07 1.97 5.09
C GLY A 16 -0.74 0.69 5.89
N TYR A 17 0.43 0.63 6.55
CA TYR A 17 0.76 -0.51 7.41
C TYR A 17 0.14 -0.42 8.80
N GLU A 18 -0.18 0.78 9.29
CA GLU A 18 -1.03 0.94 10.47
C GLU A 18 -2.43 0.39 10.19
N ALA A 19 -3.04 0.77 9.08
CA ALA A 19 -4.33 0.23 8.64
C ALA A 19 -4.30 -1.31 8.54
N ALA A 20 -3.22 -1.89 8.00
CA ALA A 20 -3.07 -3.35 7.94
C ALA A 20 -3.04 -3.99 9.33
N ARG A 21 -2.33 -3.40 10.31
CA ARG A 21 -2.33 -3.91 11.69
C ARG A 21 -3.70 -3.84 12.33
N VAL A 22 -4.41 -2.72 12.19
CA VAL A 22 -5.81 -2.56 12.65
C VAL A 22 -6.72 -3.61 12.04
N GLY A 23 -6.59 -3.88 10.73
CA GLY A 23 -7.37 -4.90 10.04
C GLY A 23 -7.14 -6.31 10.61
N ALA A 24 -5.89 -6.68 10.86
CA ALA A 24 -5.54 -7.96 11.46
C ALA A 24 -6.11 -8.10 12.88
N GLU A 25 -5.99 -7.08 13.71
CA GLU A 25 -6.50 -7.06 15.10
C GLU A 25 -8.01 -7.22 15.13
N ARG A 26 -8.74 -6.44 14.33
CA ARG A 26 -10.22 -6.51 14.26
C ARG A 26 -10.73 -7.86 13.77
N ALA A 27 -10.05 -8.45 12.78
CA ALA A 27 -10.41 -9.79 12.32
C ALA A 27 -10.10 -10.85 13.37
N ALA A 28 -8.94 -10.77 14.02
CA ALA A 28 -8.56 -11.70 15.09
C ALA A 28 -9.54 -11.65 16.28
N GLU A 29 -9.93 -10.45 16.73
CA GLU A 29 -10.93 -10.27 17.78
C GLU A 29 -12.27 -10.95 17.41
N ARG A 30 -12.78 -10.69 16.19
CA ARG A 30 -14.02 -11.28 15.68
C ARG A 30 -13.98 -12.81 15.63
N LEU A 31 -12.78 -13.37 15.36
CA LEU A 31 -12.58 -14.81 15.15
C LEU A 31 -12.01 -15.54 16.38
N ALA A 32 -11.94 -14.87 17.52
CA ALA A 32 -11.33 -15.39 18.75
C ALA A 32 -9.90 -15.92 18.52
N ALA A 33 -9.12 -15.24 17.68
CA ALA A 33 -7.70 -15.48 17.47
C ALA A 33 -6.86 -14.39 18.16
N SER A 34 -5.55 -14.56 18.20
CA SER A 34 -4.61 -13.55 18.68
C SER A 34 -3.59 -13.21 17.61
N VAL A 35 -3.19 -11.94 17.53
CA VAL A 35 -2.15 -11.46 16.62
C VAL A 35 -0.94 -10.94 17.39
N THR A 36 0.24 -11.19 16.85
CA THR A 36 1.50 -10.57 17.31
C THR A 36 2.14 -9.88 16.11
N HIS A 37 2.43 -8.57 16.26
CA HIS A 37 3.03 -7.79 15.20
C HIS A 37 4.55 -7.83 15.22
N TYR A 38 5.12 -8.05 14.03
CA TYR A 38 6.56 -8.05 13.77
C TYR A 38 6.86 -6.95 12.76
N VAL A 39 7.43 -5.85 13.24
CA VAL A 39 7.65 -4.64 12.44
C VAL A 39 9.09 -4.18 12.63
N PRO A 40 9.88 -4.02 11.57
CA PRO A 40 11.21 -3.45 11.66
C PRO A 40 11.18 -2.03 12.28
N GLU A 41 12.17 -1.70 13.11
CA GLU A 41 12.30 -0.35 13.67
C GLU A 41 12.75 0.65 12.59
N ARG A 42 13.75 0.26 11.79
CA ARG A 42 14.15 1.01 10.61
C ARG A 42 13.22 0.68 9.44
N PRO A 43 12.64 1.66 8.75
CA PRO A 43 11.73 1.41 7.64
C PRO A 43 12.34 0.48 6.58
N ASP A 44 11.58 -0.54 6.21
CA ASP A 44 11.87 -1.50 5.12
C ASP A 44 13.23 -2.21 5.25
N ASN A 45 13.74 -2.36 6.49
CA ASN A 45 15.06 -2.95 6.75
C ASN A 45 15.03 -4.48 6.63
N VAL A 46 15.89 -5.02 5.77
CA VAL A 46 15.98 -6.45 5.45
C VAL A 46 16.50 -7.25 6.64
N GLU A 47 17.60 -6.82 7.25
CA GLU A 47 18.26 -7.52 8.34
C GLU A 47 17.32 -7.63 9.54
N GLU A 48 16.65 -6.54 9.89
CA GLU A 48 15.68 -6.54 10.99
C GLU A 48 14.48 -7.44 10.70
N GLN A 49 13.97 -7.48 9.45
CA GLN A 49 12.88 -8.40 9.13
C GLN A 49 13.32 -9.87 9.24
N ILE A 50 14.56 -10.21 8.86
CA ILE A 50 15.14 -11.56 9.06
C ILE A 50 15.24 -11.90 10.54
N GLU A 51 15.71 -11.00 11.39
CA GLU A 51 15.76 -11.18 12.83
C GLU A 51 14.37 -11.41 13.44
N LEU A 52 13.38 -10.64 12.96
CA LEU A 52 11.98 -10.80 13.38
C LEU A 52 11.40 -12.15 12.96
N VAL A 53 11.76 -12.68 11.78
CA VAL A 53 11.38 -14.03 11.33
C VAL A 53 11.96 -15.08 12.31
N ASN A 54 13.25 -14.98 12.64
CA ASN A 54 13.89 -15.90 13.58
C ASN A 54 13.22 -15.87 14.97
N ARG A 55 12.82 -14.68 15.43
CA ARG A 55 12.06 -14.54 16.69
C ARG A 55 10.70 -15.21 16.59
N ALA A 56 9.95 -14.98 15.53
CA ALA A 56 8.64 -15.60 15.34
C ALA A 56 8.72 -17.13 15.23
N LEU A 57 9.74 -17.67 14.58
CA LEU A 57 9.99 -19.11 14.53
C LEU A 57 10.21 -19.71 15.93
N GLY A 58 10.93 -19.01 16.79
CA GLY A 58 11.11 -19.39 18.20
C GLY A 58 9.82 -19.40 19.01
N GLU A 59 8.92 -18.47 18.72
CA GLU A 59 7.61 -18.35 19.38
C GLU A 59 6.55 -19.32 18.83
N ARG A 60 6.81 -19.94 17.68
CA ARG A 60 5.96 -20.95 17.01
C ARG A 60 4.51 -20.51 16.88
N PRO A 61 4.18 -19.50 16.06
CA PRO A 61 2.80 -19.15 15.74
C PRO A 61 2.11 -20.28 14.95
N ASP A 62 0.79 -20.29 14.98
CA ASP A 62 0.00 -21.29 14.25
C ASP A 62 -0.12 -20.92 12.75
N ALA A 63 0.02 -19.64 12.40
CA ALA A 63 0.11 -19.14 11.02
C ALA A 63 0.87 -17.80 10.95
N VAL A 64 1.33 -17.46 9.75
CA VAL A 64 2.05 -16.21 9.47
C VAL A 64 1.36 -15.43 8.35
N LEU A 65 1.08 -14.15 8.59
CA LEU A 65 0.74 -13.16 7.58
C LEU A 65 1.99 -12.35 7.25
N PHE A 66 2.38 -12.27 5.99
CA PHE A 66 3.69 -11.72 5.64
C PHE A 66 3.62 -10.67 4.52
N VAL A 67 4.20 -9.49 4.79
CA VAL A 67 4.52 -8.46 3.80
C VAL A 67 6.05 -8.35 3.71
N PRO A 68 6.68 -8.74 2.60
CA PRO A 68 8.14 -8.69 2.47
C PRO A 68 8.64 -7.26 2.34
N VAL A 69 9.68 -6.86 3.07
CA VAL A 69 10.35 -5.55 2.91
C VAL A 69 11.09 -5.44 1.59
N HIS A 70 11.55 -6.57 1.06
CA HIS A 70 12.27 -6.67 -0.21
C HIS A 70 11.80 -7.91 -0.98
N GLU A 71 11.75 -7.82 -2.32
CA GLU A 71 11.21 -8.88 -3.18
C GLU A 71 11.91 -10.23 -3.01
N THR A 72 13.24 -10.24 -2.84
CA THR A 72 14.07 -11.46 -2.84
C THR A 72 14.99 -11.60 -1.63
N ALA A 73 15.43 -10.49 -1.02
CA ALA A 73 16.46 -10.54 0.03
C ALA A 73 16.00 -11.27 1.32
N VAL A 74 14.68 -11.39 1.53
CA VAL A 74 14.10 -12.11 2.68
C VAL A 74 13.66 -13.54 2.34
N ASN A 75 13.95 -14.02 1.14
CA ASN A 75 13.45 -15.31 0.65
C ASN A 75 13.90 -16.50 1.48
N ASP A 76 15.15 -16.51 1.92
CA ASP A 76 15.67 -17.62 2.73
C ASP A 76 14.98 -17.67 4.11
N ALA A 77 14.79 -16.52 4.73
CA ALA A 77 14.05 -16.43 5.98
C ALA A 77 12.57 -16.89 5.81
N ILE A 78 11.92 -16.55 4.70
CA ILE A 78 10.54 -17.00 4.42
C ILE A 78 10.48 -18.54 4.30
N ARG A 79 11.49 -19.19 3.71
CA ARG A 79 11.53 -20.64 3.58
C ARG A 79 11.65 -21.38 4.92
N GLU A 80 12.17 -20.72 5.95
CA GLU A 80 12.24 -21.30 7.30
C GLU A 80 10.85 -21.53 7.90
N PHE A 81 9.82 -20.74 7.55
CA PHE A 81 8.45 -21.04 7.93
C PHE A 81 7.95 -22.34 7.31
N ASP A 82 8.27 -22.59 6.03
CA ASP A 82 7.93 -23.86 5.36
C ASP A 82 8.63 -25.04 6.03
N ALA A 83 9.92 -24.89 6.35
CA ALA A 83 10.71 -25.93 7.02
C ALA A 83 10.17 -26.24 8.43
N ALA A 84 9.64 -25.23 9.11
CA ALA A 84 8.99 -25.37 10.42
C ALA A 84 7.54 -25.88 10.36
N GLY A 85 6.97 -26.04 9.15
CA GLY A 85 5.58 -26.44 8.94
C GLY A 85 4.56 -25.36 9.31
N ILE A 86 4.96 -24.09 9.37
CA ILE A 86 4.10 -22.96 9.71
C ILE A 86 3.46 -22.40 8.41
N PRO A 87 2.13 -22.43 8.26
CA PRO A 87 1.45 -21.96 7.05
C PRO A 87 1.63 -20.46 6.85
N LEU A 88 1.99 -20.08 5.60
CA LEU A 88 2.26 -18.71 5.20
C LEU A 88 1.10 -18.15 4.37
N PHE A 89 0.58 -17.00 4.78
CA PHE A 89 -0.37 -16.16 4.06
C PHE A 89 0.35 -14.87 3.66
N ASN A 90 0.44 -14.62 2.37
CA ASN A 90 1.10 -13.42 1.87
C ASN A 90 0.05 -12.34 1.60
N MET A 91 0.34 -11.10 1.96
CA MET A 91 -0.58 -9.99 1.75
C MET A 91 0.13 -8.74 1.25
N ILE A 92 -0.62 -7.85 0.57
CA ILE A 92 -0.18 -6.52 0.12
C ILE A 92 0.88 -6.60 -0.99
N ALA A 93 2.09 -7.09 -0.68
CA ALA A 93 3.19 -7.24 -1.62
C ALA A 93 3.55 -8.72 -1.77
N ARG A 94 3.72 -9.19 -3.00
CA ARG A 94 3.99 -10.61 -3.28
C ARG A 94 5.38 -11.03 -2.81
N THR A 95 5.46 -12.24 -2.23
CA THR A 95 6.74 -12.94 -2.04
C THR A 95 7.08 -13.76 -3.29
N THR A 96 8.37 -13.96 -3.52
CA THR A 96 8.87 -14.87 -4.58
C THR A 96 9.34 -16.21 -4.03
N ALA A 97 9.24 -16.44 -2.72
CA ALA A 97 9.61 -17.67 -2.03
C ALA A 97 8.53 -18.13 -1.05
N GLY A 98 8.69 -19.39 -0.58
CA GLY A 98 7.79 -20.03 0.37
C GLY A 98 6.56 -20.68 -0.27
N LYS A 99 5.99 -21.67 0.43
CA LYS A 99 4.72 -22.31 0.06
C LYS A 99 3.56 -21.45 0.58
N ARG A 100 3.23 -20.46 -0.21
CA ARG A 100 2.11 -19.57 0.10
C ARG A 100 0.78 -20.31 0.02
N ILE A 101 0.00 -20.31 1.11
CA ILE A 101 -1.37 -20.86 1.12
C ILE A 101 -2.30 -19.93 0.35
N CYS A 102 -2.25 -18.62 0.64
CA CYS A 102 -3.08 -17.62 0.00
C CYS A 102 -2.29 -16.32 -0.18
N PHE A 103 -2.58 -15.58 -1.24
CA PHE A 103 -2.21 -14.17 -1.40
C PHE A 103 -3.46 -13.30 -1.33
N VAL A 104 -3.43 -12.25 -0.52
CA VAL A 104 -4.48 -11.23 -0.46
C VAL A 104 -3.92 -9.88 -0.86
N GLY A 105 -4.43 -9.31 -1.95
CA GLY A 105 -3.90 -8.07 -2.51
C GLY A 105 -4.87 -7.37 -3.44
N SER A 106 -4.34 -6.45 -4.25
CA SER A 106 -5.04 -5.79 -5.35
C SER A 106 -4.16 -5.79 -6.60
N ASP A 107 -4.73 -5.43 -7.74
CA ASP A 107 -3.98 -5.24 -8.98
C ASP A 107 -3.32 -3.84 -8.97
N ASP A 108 -2.06 -3.79 -8.53
CA ASP A 108 -1.28 -2.55 -8.45
C ASP A 108 -1.06 -1.90 -9.83
N ARG A 109 -0.99 -2.69 -10.91
CA ARG A 109 -0.83 -2.15 -12.27
C ARG A 109 -2.13 -1.50 -12.75
N ALA A 110 -3.26 -2.17 -12.56
CA ALA A 110 -4.57 -1.59 -12.85
C ALA A 110 -4.85 -0.35 -11.98
N LEU A 111 -4.43 -0.38 -10.72
CA LEU A 111 -4.53 0.74 -9.79
C LEU A 111 -3.73 1.96 -10.32
N GLY A 112 -2.47 1.75 -10.66
CA GLY A 112 -1.61 2.78 -11.22
C GLY A 112 -2.19 3.34 -12.52
N PHE A 113 -2.65 2.46 -13.41
CA PHE A 113 -3.28 2.86 -14.66
C PHE A 113 -4.54 3.72 -14.43
N ASN A 114 -5.44 3.29 -13.54
CA ASN A 114 -6.71 3.97 -13.30
C ASN A 114 -6.52 5.37 -12.71
N ILE A 115 -5.63 5.52 -11.70
CA ILE A 115 -5.39 6.83 -11.09
C ILE A 115 -4.68 7.79 -12.05
N ALA A 116 -3.77 7.29 -12.87
CA ALA A 116 -3.10 8.09 -13.89
C ALA A 116 -4.10 8.54 -14.97
N CYS A 117 -4.97 7.65 -15.46
CA CYS A 117 -6.03 8.01 -16.41
C CYS A 117 -6.97 9.07 -15.84
N HIS A 118 -7.39 8.94 -14.57
CA HIS A 118 -8.24 9.92 -13.90
C HIS A 118 -7.57 11.30 -13.86
N LEU A 119 -6.29 11.35 -13.48
CA LEU A 119 -5.48 12.58 -13.49
C LEU A 119 -5.40 13.19 -14.91
N PHE A 120 -5.03 12.37 -15.90
CA PHE A 120 -4.81 12.85 -17.27
C PHE A 120 -6.09 13.35 -17.93
N GLN A 121 -7.23 12.70 -17.68
CA GLN A 121 -8.54 13.18 -18.13
C GLN A 121 -8.87 14.54 -17.52
N THR A 122 -8.59 14.74 -16.22
CA THR A 122 -8.86 16.00 -15.52
C THR A 122 -8.05 17.16 -16.09
N ILE A 123 -6.80 16.93 -16.51
CA ILE A 123 -5.97 17.96 -17.18
C ILE A 123 -6.13 17.98 -18.71
N CYS A 124 -7.27 17.46 -19.21
CA CYS A 124 -7.63 17.46 -20.63
C CYS A 124 -6.61 16.72 -21.53
N GLY A 125 -5.94 15.72 -21.04
CA GLY A 125 -5.04 14.82 -21.78
C GLY A 125 -3.73 15.45 -22.25
N ARG A 126 -3.34 16.61 -21.76
CA ARG A 126 -2.12 17.33 -22.16
C ARG A 126 -1.50 18.09 -20.98
N GLY A 127 -0.19 18.30 -21.03
CA GLY A 127 0.54 19.06 -20.03
C GLY A 127 1.84 18.38 -19.58
N GLU A 128 2.56 19.04 -18.69
CA GLU A 128 3.78 18.52 -18.08
C GLU A 128 3.50 17.97 -16.69
N ILE A 129 4.00 16.77 -16.40
CA ILE A 129 3.80 16.13 -15.10
C ILE A 129 5.10 15.76 -14.42
N ALA A 130 5.04 15.66 -13.08
CA ALA A 130 6.03 14.97 -12.26
C ALA A 130 5.48 13.61 -11.80
N ILE A 131 6.34 12.60 -11.75
CA ILE A 131 6.04 11.29 -11.14
C ILE A 131 6.88 11.16 -9.88
N LEU A 132 6.24 10.79 -8.76
CA LEU A 132 6.95 10.33 -7.56
C LEU A 132 6.78 8.81 -7.41
N GLU A 133 7.90 8.13 -7.62
CA GLU A 133 7.99 6.68 -7.59
C GLU A 133 8.14 6.16 -6.16
N GLY A 134 7.69 4.94 -5.91
CA GLY A 134 7.97 4.21 -4.68
C GLY A 134 9.36 3.56 -4.69
N THR A 135 9.58 2.63 -3.76
CA THR A 135 10.83 1.88 -3.63
C THR A 135 11.02 0.89 -4.78
N PRO A 136 12.11 0.94 -5.55
CA PRO A 136 12.31 0.06 -6.72
C PRO A 136 12.31 -1.43 -6.39
N ALA A 137 12.77 -1.81 -5.19
CA ALA A 137 12.79 -3.20 -4.71
C ALA A 137 11.40 -3.74 -4.32
N SER A 138 10.36 -2.90 -4.35
CA SER A 138 8.99 -3.30 -4.01
C SER A 138 8.19 -3.67 -5.27
N PRO A 139 7.62 -4.89 -5.37
CA PRO A 139 6.74 -5.28 -6.46
C PRO A 139 5.58 -4.28 -6.68
N THR A 140 4.92 -3.83 -5.61
CA THR A 140 3.83 -2.85 -5.69
C THR A 140 4.27 -1.54 -6.36
N SER A 141 5.51 -1.09 -6.10
CA SER A 141 6.05 0.13 -6.72
C SER A 141 6.25 -0.04 -8.23
N ARG A 142 6.84 -1.16 -8.64
CA ARG A 142 7.09 -1.45 -10.06
C ARG A 142 5.78 -1.60 -10.84
N ASP A 143 4.82 -2.32 -10.27
CA ASP A 143 3.54 -2.57 -10.93
C ASP A 143 2.73 -1.27 -11.05
N ARG A 144 2.69 -0.40 -10.02
CA ARG A 144 2.08 0.93 -10.11
C ARG A 144 2.74 1.80 -11.18
N LEU A 145 4.08 1.83 -11.20
CA LEU A 145 4.82 2.59 -12.20
C LEU A 145 4.57 2.06 -13.61
N ALA A 146 4.49 0.74 -13.78
CA ALA A 146 4.10 0.14 -15.06
C ALA A 146 2.69 0.59 -15.48
N GLY A 147 1.72 0.64 -14.55
CA GLY A 147 0.38 1.19 -14.80
C GLY A 147 0.40 2.66 -15.20
N PHE A 148 1.26 3.49 -14.59
CA PHE A 148 1.45 4.88 -14.98
C PHE A 148 1.94 5.00 -16.43
N HIS A 149 2.91 4.18 -16.83
CA HIS A 149 3.43 4.15 -18.21
C HIS A 149 2.38 3.63 -19.20
N ASP A 150 1.56 2.65 -18.83
CA ASP A 150 0.44 2.19 -19.67
C ASP A 150 -0.57 3.32 -19.92
N ALA A 151 -0.86 4.14 -18.90
CA ALA A 151 -1.71 5.31 -19.05
C ALA A 151 -1.05 6.38 -19.95
N LEU A 152 0.22 6.69 -19.75
CA LEU A 152 0.97 7.63 -20.60
C LEU A 152 0.93 7.24 -22.08
N ALA A 153 0.98 5.95 -22.39
CA ALA A 153 0.85 5.47 -23.76
C ALA A 153 -0.49 5.81 -24.43
N ARG A 154 -1.55 6.05 -23.64
CA ARG A 154 -2.88 6.49 -24.12
C ARG A 154 -3.05 8.00 -24.21
N PHE A 155 -2.17 8.77 -23.58
CA PHE A 155 -2.21 10.23 -23.51
C PHE A 155 -0.89 10.83 -24.04
N PRO A 156 -0.63 10.79 -25.36
CA PRO A 156 0.68 11.14 -25.94
C PRO A 156 1.07 12.61 -25.77
N ASP A 157 0.12 13.49 -25.47
CA ASP A 157 0.36 14.92 -25.23
C ASP A 157 0.71 15.23 -23.77
N ILE A 158 0.68 14.23 -22.87
CA ILE A 158 1.23 14.33 -21.53
C ILE A 158 2.75 14.11 -21.61
N LYS A 159 3.52 15.04 -21.04
CA LYS A 159 4.99 14.97 -21.01
C LYS A 159 5.49 14.78 -19.58
N VAL A 160 6.24 13.72 -19.35
CA VAL A 160 6.91 13.53 -18.06
C VAL A 160 8.14 14.45 -18.01
N ARG A 161 8.04 15.51 -17.21
CA ARG A 161 9.16 16.46 -16.99
C ARG A 161 10.20 15.88 -16.05
N MET A 162 9.74 15.18 -15.01
CA MET A 162 10.61 14.52 -14.04
C MET A 162 9.96 13.25 -13.48
N SER A 163 10.78 12.24 -13.23
CA SER A 163 10.40 11.04 -12.46
C SER A 163 11.39 10.88 -11.32
N LEU A 164 10.89 10.95 -10.08
CA LEU A 164 11.69 11.08 -8.87
C LEU A 164 11.43 9.93 -7.93
N ARG A 165 12.48 9.38 -7.33
CA ARG A 165 12.35 8.35 -6.29
C ARG A 165 11.97 8.98 -4.97
N GLY A 166 10.75 8.72 -4.51
CA GLY A 166 10.26 9.14 -3.19
C GLY A 166 10.34 8.05 -2.14
N GLU A 167 10.59 6.80 -2.56
CA GLU A 167 10.80 5.59 -1.71
C GLU A 167 9.70 5.36 -0.67
N TYR A 168 8.50 5.88 -0.92
CA TYR A 168 7.38 5.88 0.04
C TYR A 168 7.68 6.60 1.37
N LEU A 169 8.81 7.31 1.46
CA LEU A 169 9.27 8.01 2.65
C LEU A 169 9.07 9.52 2.51
N ARG A 170 8.55 10.11 3.55
CA ARG A 170 8.27 11.54 3.64
C ARG A 170 9.49 12.43 3.38
N THR A 171 10.61 12.14 3.99
CA THR A 171 11.84 12.94 3.89
C THR A 171 12.50 12.83 2.52
N VAL A 172 12.50 11.64 1.92
CA VAL A 172 13.12 11.38 0.61
C VAL A 172 12.32 12.04 -0.50
N ALA A 173 10.99 11.90 -0.50
CA ALA A 173 10.11 12.52 -1.49
C ALA A 173 10.23 14.06 -1.49
N ARG A 174 10.32 14.67 -0.33
CA ARG A 174 10.54 16.12 -0.18
C ARG A 174 11.85 16.55 -0.79
N GLN A 175 12.93 15.94 -0.36
CA GLN A 175 14.24 16.30 -0.82
C GLN A 175 14.33 16.15 -2.35
N ALA A 176 13.89 15.01 -2.88
CA ALA A 176 13.89 14.76 -4.32
C ALA A 176 13.07 15.80 -5.10
N TYR A 177 11.87 16.14 -4.61
CA TYR A 177 11.00 17.11 -5.28
C TYR A 177 11.56 18.55 -5.17
N THR A 178 12.10 18.93 -4.02
CA THR A 178 12.67 20.27 -3.79
C THR A 178 13.97 20.49 -4.58
N GLU A 179 14.84 19.45 -4.65
CA GLU A 179 16.12 19.53 -5.36
C GLU A 179 15.98 19.46 -6.89
N ALA A 180 15.01 18.68 -7.39
CA ALA A 180 14.80 18.52 -8.83
C ALA A 180 14.11 19.72 -9.49
N ALA A 181 13.56 20.62 -8.71
CA ALA A 181 12.76 21.71 -9.22
C ALA A 181 13.50 23.05 -9.07
N ASP A 182 14.08 23.53 -10.15
CA ASP A 182 14.42 24.96 -10.27
C ASP A 182 13.16 25.83 -10.03
N ARG A 183 11.97 25.25 -10.22
CA ARG A 183 10.64 25.80 -9.91
C ARG A 183 9.67 24.64 -9.62
N PRO A 184 9.40 24.27 -8.34
CA PRO A 184 8.55 23.13 -7.95
C PRO A 184 7.12 23.16 -8.52
N HIS A 185 6.62 24.37 -8.83
CA HIS A 185 5.28 24.63 -9.38
C HIS A 185 5.22 24.67 -10.92
N ALA A 186 6.30 24.28 -11.61
CA ALA A 186 6.37 24.36 -13.06
C ALA A 186 5.76 23.14 -13.78
N VAL A 187 5.05 22.25 -13.08
CA VAL A 187 4.30 21.13 -13.69
C VAL A 187 2.80 21.34 -13.50
N ASP A 188 2.01 20.82 -14.46
CA ASP A 188 0.55 20.89 -14.40
C ASP A 188 -0.03 19.89 -13.41
N ALA A 189 0.63 18.74 -13.23
CA ALA A 189 0.18 17.71 -12.30
C ALA A 189 1.32 16.88 -11.69
N VAL A 190 1.01 16.24 -10.55
CA VAL A 190 1.92 15.32 -9.84
C VAL A 190 1.21 13.99 -9.60
N LEU A 191 1.81 12.93 -10.12
CA LEU A 191 1.35 11.55 -10.01
C LEU A 191 2.20 10.82 -8.97
N CYS A 192 1.66 10.59 -7.77
CA CYS A 192 2.37 9.98 -6.66
C CYS A 192 2.00 8.51 -6.46
N ALA A 193 2.98 7.65 -6.27
CA ALA A 193 2.75 6.21 -6.03
C ALA A 193 2.17 5.91 -4.64
N ASN A 194 2.09 6.90 -3.73
CA ASN A 194 1.25 6.84 -2.52
C ASN A 194 0.86 8.22 -2.01
N ASP A 195 -0.13 8.26 -1.10
CA ASP A 195 -0.66 9.49 -0.49
C ASP A 195 0.37 10.18 0.39
N HIS A 196 1.22 9.42 1.07
CA HIS A 196 2.23 9.96 1.96
C HIS A 196 3.21 10.87 1.21
N MET A 197 3.58 10.49 -0.02
CA MET A 197 4.39 11.35 -0.89
C MET A 197 3.57 12.52 -1.46
N ALA A 198 2.29 12.31 -1.79
CA ALA A 198 1.42 13.36 -2.30
C ALA A 198 1.21 14.49 -1.28
N LEU A 199 0.91 14.16 -0.04
CA LEU A 199 0.80 15.11 1.07
C LEU A 199 2.09 15.91 1.27
N TRP A 200 3.20 15.28 1.01
CA TRP A 200 4.52 15.89 1.12
C TRP A 200 4.82 16.91 0.02
N VAL A 201 4.35 16.64 -1.19
CA VAL A 201 4.40 17.63 -2.27
C VAL A 201 3.57 18.84 -1.87
N LEU A 202 2.40 18.65 -1.26
CA LEU A 202 1.59 19.75 -0.75
C LEU A 202 2.32 20.59 0.30
N ASP A 203 2.94 19.93 1.30
CA ASP A 203 3.73 20.62 2.34
C ASP A 203 4.92 21.39 1.74
N ALA A 204 5.58 20.84 0.72
CA ALA A 204 6.70 21.49 0.05
C ALA A 204 6.24 22.71 -0.75
N LEU A 205 5.12 22.63 -1.45
CA LEU A 205 4.53 23.73 -2.19
C LEU A 205 4.06 24.87 -1.27
N ASP A 206 3.47 24.54 -0.11
CA ASP A 206 3.10 25.52 0.92
C ASP A 206 4.35 26.26 1.45
N ALA A 207 5.41 25.51 1.77
CA ALA A 207 6.65 26.09 2.28
C ALA A 207 7.34 27.01 1.24
N LEU A 208 7.12 26.78 -0.05
CA LEU A 208 7.62 27.60 -1.14
C LEU A 208 6.71 28.77 -1.50
N GLY A 209 5.56 28.89 -0.87
CA GLY A 209 4.57 29.93 -1.14
C GLY A 209 3.99 29.85 -2.57
N ALA A 210 3.77 28.62 -3.08
CA ALA A 210 3.26 28.41 -4.41
C ALA A 210 1.83 28.99 -4.55
N GLU A 211 1.66 29.98 -5.42
CA GLU A 211 0.34 30.62 -5.64
C GLU A 211 -0.65 29.70 -6.36
N LYS A 212 -0.13 28.78 -7.20
CA LYS A 212 -0.93 27.79 -7.93
C LYS A 212 -0.39 26.40 -7.65
N LEU A 213 -1.26 25.52 -7.18
CA LEU A 213 -0.92 24.12 -6.97
C LEU A 213 -1.07 23.33 -8.28
N PRO A 214 -0.17 22.37 -8.58
CA PRO A 214 -0.42 21.36 -9.61
C PRO A 214 -1.59 20.47 -9.17
N VAL A 215 -2.21 19.77 -10.12
CA VAL A 215 -3.20 18.74 -9.81
C VAL A 215 -2.50 17.51 -9.23
N ILE A 216 -2.83 17.08 -8.02
CA ILE A 216 -2.11 16.03 -7.29
C ILE A 216 -3.00 14.83 -7.07
N VAL A 217 -2.46 13.62 -7.30
CA VAL A 217 -3.10 12.36 -6.96
C VAL A 217 -2.15 11.45 -6.17
N GLY A 218 -2.74 10.55 -5.40
CA GLY A 218 -2.01 9.58 -4.59
C GLY A 218 -2.62 8.18 -4.62
N VAL A 219 -2.21 7.35 -3.68
CA VAL A 219 -2.69 5.97 -3.48
C VAL A 219 -2.71 5.66 -1.99
N ASN A 220 -3.69 5.00 -1.50
CA ASN A 220 -3.98 4.36 -0.21
C ASN A 220 -5.25 4.90 0.47
N ALA A 221 -5.77 6.06 0.11
CA ALA A 221 -6.90 6.72 0.76
C ALA A 221 -6.68 6.91 2.28
N VAL A 222 -5.49 7.39 2.67
CA VAL A 222 -5.22 7.70 4.08
C VAL A 222 -6.08 8.88 4.56
N PRO A 223 -6.42 8.99 5.86
CA PRO A 223 -7.31 10.04 6.36
C PRO A 223 -6.86 11.46 5.97
N GLU A 224 -5.57 11.76 6.01
CA GLU A 224 -5.04 13.08 5.65
C GLU A 224 -5.18 13.38 4.15
N ALA A 225 -5.08 12.37 3.28
CA ALA A 225 -5.32 12.53 1.83
C ALA A 225 -6.81 12.75 1.57
N ILE A 226 -7.70 12.08 2.29
CA ILE A 226 -9.14 12.32 2.21
C ILE A 226 -9.48 13.75 2.63
N ALA A 227 -8.90 14.27 3.69
CA ALA A 227 -9.06 15.68 4.10
C ALA A 227 -8.50 16.66 3.04
N ALA A 228 -7.41 16.29 2.36
CA ALA A 228 -6.87 17.08 1.25
C ALA A 228 -7.79 17.07 0.02
N ILE A 229 -8.48 15.96 -0.25
CA ILE A 229 -9.50 15.86 -1.32
C ILE A 229 -10.73 16.70 -0.96
N GLU A 230 -11.23 16.60 0.28
CA GLU A 230 -12.36 17.39 0.79
C GLU A 230 -12.13 18.91 0.65
N THR A 231 -10.89 19.35 0.88
CA THR A 231 -10.51 20.76 0.75
C THR A 231 -10.04 21.17 -0.66
N GLY A 232 -10.09 20.26 -1.63
CA GLY A 232 -9.70 20.51 -3.02
C GLY A 232 -8.19 20.64 -3.25
N ARG A 233 -7.35 20.26 -2.28
CA ARG A 233 -5.89 20.30 -2.38
C ARG A 233 -5.31 19.08 -3.11
N MET A 234 -6.00 17.95 -3.08
CA MET A 234 -5.74 16.78 -3.92
C MET A 234 -6.95 16.52 -4.81
N LEU A 235 -6.72 16.05 -6.03
CA LEU A 235 -7.77 15.63 -6.93
C LEU A 235 -8.41 14.32 -6.47
N ALA A 236 -7.58 13.32 -6.23
CA ALA A 236 -8.03 11.97 -5.94
C ALA A 236 -6.93 11.11 -5.31
N THR A 237 -7.34 9.97 -4.76
CA THR A 237 -6.46 8.86 -4.38
C THR A 237 -7.05 7.53 -4.87
N ALA A 238 -6.20 6.58 -5.25
CA ALA A 238 -6.66 5.22 -5.49
C ALA A 238 -6.71 4.44 -4.17
N HIS A 239 -7.86 3.88 -3.83
CA HIS A 239 -8.04 3.11 -2.60
C HIS A 239 -7.36 1.75 -2.71
N PHE A 240 -6.24 1.61 -2.01
CA PHE A 240 -5.51 0.37 -1.80
C PHE A 240 -5.74 -0.09 -0.36
N ASP A 241 -6.73 -0.95 -0.16
CA ASP A 241 -7.29 -1.28 1.16
C ASP A 241 -6.45 -2.29 1.93
N THR A 242 -5.33 -1.82 2.49
CA THR A 242 -4.44 -2.66 3.31
C THR A 242 -5.09 -3.18 4.59
N MET A 243 -6.09 -2.46 5.13
CA MET A 243 -6.87 -2.92 6.28
C MET A 243 -7.71 -4.13 5.90
N ALA A 244 -8.45 -4.04 4.80
CA ALA A 244 -9.24 -5.16 4.30
C ALA A 244 -8.36 -6.35 3.90
N MET A 245 -7.22 -6.11 3.21
CA MET A 245 -6.27 -7.17 2.83
C MET A 245 -5.81 -7.95 4.06
N SER A 246 -5.43 -7.26 5.12
CA SER A 246 -4.94 -7.90 6.34
C SER A 246 -6.06 -8.60 7.10
N ALA A 247 -7.25 -8.01 7.18
CA ALA A 247 -8.41 -8.64 7.80
C ALA A 247 -8.81 -9.95 7.09
N ILE A 248 -8.87 -9.93 5.76
CA ILE A 248 -9.20 -11.12 4.96
C ILE A 248 -8.08 -12.16 5.04
N ALA A 249 -6.80 -11.75 5.05
CA ALA A 249 -5.67 -12.67 5.23
C ALA A 249 -5.71 -13.33 6.63
N THR A 250 -6.09 -12.60 7.67
CA THR A 250 -6.29 -13.13 9.02
C THR A 250 -7.44 -14.15 9.02
N GLU A 251 -8.57 -13.83 8.40
CA GLU A 251 -9.70 -14.76 8.30
C GLU A 251 -9.34 -16.00 7.47
N ALA A 252 -8.58 -15.84 6.36
CA ALA A 252 -8.05 -16.94 5.58
C ALA A 252 -7.19 -17.89 6.43
N ALA A 253 -6.31 -17.34 7.27
CA ALA A 253 -5.47 -18.11 8.16
C ALA A 253 -6.29 -18.91 9.19
N VAL A 254 -7.27 -18.27 9.85
CA VAL A 254 -8.13 -18.96 10.82
C VAL A 254 -8.95 -20.06 10.16
N ARG A 255 -9.54 -19.81 8.98
CA ARG A 255 -10.29 -20.82 8.22
C ARG A 255 -9.43 -22.02 7.84
N PHE A 256 -8.22 -21.77 7.34
CA PHE A 256 -7.27 -22.83 7.01
C PHE A 256 -6.89 -23.66 8.23
N LEU A 257 -6.63 -23.03 9.37
CA LEU A 257 -6.32 -23.73 10.64
C LEU A 257 -7.50 -24.59 11.15
N ASN A 258 -8.73 -24.20 10.82
CA ASN A 258 -9.95 -24.96 11.08
C ASN A 258 -10.21 -26.08 10.05
N GLY A 259 -9.33 -26.28 9.07
CA GLY A 259 -9.46 -27.30 8.03
C GLY A 259 -10.38 -26.92 6.86
N GLU A 260 -10.73 -25.62 6.74
CA GLU A 260 -11.55 -25.13 5.63
C GLU A 260 -10.67 -24.90 4.37
N SER A 261 -11.26 -25.02 3.19
CA SER A 261 -10.61 -24.67 1.93
C SER A 261 -10.50 -23.15 1.78
N VAL A 262 -9.32 -22.68 1.39
CA VAL A 262 -9.03 -21.25 1.16
C VAL A 262 -8.53 -21.06 -0.27
N PRO A 263 -9.02 -20.05 -1.03
CA PRO A 263 -8.49 -19.72 -2.33
C PRO A 263 -6.99 -19.40 -2.27
N SER A 264 -6.24 -19.80 -3.29
CA SER A 264 -4.81 -19.46 -3.39
C SER A 264 -4.54 -17.98 -3.60
N GLU A 265 -5.56 -17.23 -4.06
CA GLU A 265 -5.50 -15.79 -4.30
C GLU A 265 -6.85 -15.11 -4.08
N ILE A 266 -6.81 -13.95 -3.42
CA ILE A 266 -7.98 -13.09 -3.19
C ILE A 266 -7.57 -11.67 -3.59
N MET A 267 -8.20 -11.14 -4.65
CA MET A 267 -7.91 -9.81 -5.18
C MET A 267 -9.02 -8.84 -4.80
N LEU A 268 -8.68 -7.81 -4.03
CA LEU A 268 -9.61 -6.75 -3.67
C LEU A 268 -9.76 -5.74 -4.83
N PRO A 269 -10.96 -5.17 -5.03
CA PRO A 269 -11.19 -4.21 -6.09
C PRO A 269 -10.42 -2.91 -5.85
N VAL A 270 -10.00 -2.29 -6.95
CA VAL A 270 -9.43 -0.94 -6.95
C VAL A 270 -10.55 0.07 -7.16
N GLN A 271 -10.53 1.15 -6.37
CA GLN A 271 -11.49 2.24 -6.49
C GLN A 271 -10.78 3.60 -6.44
N ILE A 272 -11.17 4.52 -7.32
CA ILE A 272 -10.75 5.92 -7.23
C ILE A 272 -11.66 6.63 -6.22
N VAL A 273 -11.03 7.37 -5.32
CA VAL A 273 -11.68 8.21 -4.31
C VAL A 273 -11.36 9.65 -4.63
N ASP A 274 -12.39 10.44 -4.87
CA ASP A 274 -12.33 11.84 -5.28
C ASP A 274 -13.41 12.68 -4.56
N ALA A 275 -13.62 13.92 -5.00
CA ALA A 275 -14.57 14.84 -4.41
C ALA A 275 -16.04 14.36 -4.47
N GLU A 276 -16.38 13.43 -5.36
CA GLU A 276 -17.75 12.94 -5.50
C GLU A 276 -18.08 11.82 -4.50
N ASN A 277 -17.06 11.11 -3.99
CA ASN A 277 -17.30 9.89 -3.21
C ASN A 277 -16.51 9.76 -1.90
N TYR A 278 -15.62 10.71 -1.55
CA TYR A 278 -14.70 10.62 -0.41
C TYR A 278 -15.38 10.44 0.96
N ALA A 279 -16.62 10.84 1.12
CA ALA A 279 -17.29 10.95 2.41
C ALA A 279 -17.24 9.66 3.26
N ARG A 280 -17.32 8.48 2.62
CA ARG A 280 -17.25 7.20 3.35
C ARG A 280 -15.86 6.85 3.89
N TRP A 281 -14.79 7.51 3.38
CA TRP A 281 -13.43 7.37 3.86
C TRP A 281 -13.01 8.50 4.82
N ASN A 282 -13.87 9.51 5.00
CA ASN A 282 -13.61 10.67 5.86
C ASN A 282 -13.75 10.33 7.35
N CYS A 283 -12.98 9.33 7.76
CA CYS A 283 -12.88 8.88 9.15
C CYS A 283 -11.53 8.16 9.37
N PRO A 284 -11.07 8.05 10.64
CA PRO A 284 -9.88 7.28 10.98
C PRO A 284 -10.01 5.81 10.58
N PHE A 285 -8.89 5.10 10.45
CA PHE A 285 -8.90 3.69 10.04
C PHE A 285 -9.72 2.78 10.98
N ASP A 286 -9.63 3.01 12.29
CA ASP A 286 -10.39 2.25 13.30
C ASP A 286 -11.90 2.45 13.23
N ALA A 287 -12.37 3.54 12.64
CA ALA A 287 -13.78 3.79 12.40
C ALA A 287 -14.28 3.32 11.02
N ARG A 288 -13.38 2.92 10.11
CA ARG A 288 -13.76 2.43 8.78
C ARG A 288 -14.37 1.02 8.86
N PRO A 289 -15.32 0.69 7.97
CA PRO A 289 -15.82 -0.68 7.85
C PRO A 289 -14.66 -1.64 7.54
N CYS A 290 -14.58 -2.74 8.29
CA CYS A 290 -13.64 -3.82 8.01
C CYS A 290 -14.41 -4.97 7.38
N PRO A 291 -14.21 -5.32 6.10
CA PRO A 291 -15.02 -6.33 5.42
C PRO A 291 -14.79 -7.71 6.00
N THR A 292 -15.81 -8.55 5.87
CA THR A 292 -15.79 -9.95 6.24
C THR A 292 -15.48 -10.83 5.03
N TRP A 293 -15.13 -12.08 5.27
CA TRP A 293 -14.93 -13.09 4.24
C TRP A 293 -16.12 -13.20 3.28
N HIS A 294 -17.32 -13.21 3.83
CA HIS A 294 -18.54 -13.38 3.04
C HIS A 294 -18.78 -12.21 2.07
N GLU A 295 -18.40 -11.01 2.45
CA GLU A 295 -18.54 -9.83 1.59
C GLU A 295 -17.53 -9.80 0.45
N VAL A 296 -16.38 -10.47 0.60
CA VAL A 296 -15.26 -10.41 -0.36
C VAL A 296 -15.13 -11.69 -1.19
N VAL A 297 -15.22 -12.86 -0.57
CA VAL A 297 -14.86 -14.15 -1.19
C VAL A 297 -16.08 -14.97 -1.62
N ALA A 298 -17.20 -14.83 -0.94
CA ALA A 298 -18.39 -15.64 -1.21
C ALA A 298 -19.36 -15.00 -2.23
N ARG A 299 -18.89 -14.04 -3.03
CA ARG A 299 -19.70 -13.43 -4.12
C ARG A 299 -19.69 -14.27 -5.38
#